data_e8de730ca030eaf2bf3cf4bd2a3b6c1e
#
_entry.id   e8de730ca030eaf2bf3cf4bd2a3b6c1e
#
_cell.length_a   1.000
_cell.length_b   1.000
_cell.length_c   1.000
_cell.angle_alpha   90.00
_cell.angle_beta   90.00
_cell.angle_gamma   90.00
#
_symmetry.space_group_name_H-M   'P 1'
#
loop_
_entity.id
_entity.type
_entity.pdbx_description
1 polymer ?
#
loop_
_entity_poly.entity_id
_entity_poly.type
_entity_poly.pdbx_seq_one_letter_code
_entity_poly.pdbx_strand_id
1 'polypeptide(L)'
;ENFWDLKLIKFPQDIFNLDYNKIQSLEGWGNLSVTNLRHAINLKKKIPLDKFIYSLGIRHIGQENAKLIARHLKSSTNFLKLFKKKNIENLSNIDGIGPTQIHSIKDFFLNKSNLKVLSELNKILSVVNVVTLNNNGILKDKTFMLTGKLDKISRAEAKSLIEINSGKIISNVNKKLDYLITGAKPTNKKIMAAKELRIQIINENDLMKMLNKAG
;
A
#
# COMPACT_ATOMS: atom_id res chain seq x y z
N GLU A 1 -6.34 22.88 -7.41
CA GLU A 1 -7.26 23.95 -7.91
C GLU A 1 -6.96 24.26 -9.37
N ASN A 2 -5.76 24.73 -9.74
CA ASN A 2 -5.46 25.17 -11.12
C ASN A 2 -5.84 24.16 -12.23
N PHE A 3 -5.60 22.88 -12.06
CA PHE A 3 -5.94 21.88 -13.10
C PHE A 3 -7.45 21.64 -13.22
N TRP A 4 -8.19 21.82 -12.15
CA TRP A 4 -9.65 21.77 -12.17
C TRP A 4 -10.23 22.99 -12.88
N ASP A 5 -9.77 24.18 -12.54
CA ASP A 5 -10.22 25.45 -13.12
C ASP A 5 -9.91 25.52 -14.61
N LEU A 6 -8.75 25.02 -15.01
CA LEU A 6 -8.33 24.87 -16.42
C LEU A 6 -9.01 23.69 -17.14
N LYS A 7 -9.93 22.98 -16.47
CA LYS A 7 -10.66 21.83 -17.02
C LYS A 7 -9.75 20.70 -17.53
N LEU A 8 -8.52 20.60 -17.01
CA LEU A 8 -7.59 19.51 -17.31
C LEU A 8 -7.96 18.24 -16.54
N ILE A 9 -8.64 18.40 -15.41
CA ILE A 9 -9.16 17.33 -14.56
C ILE A 9 -10.63 17.62 -14.29
N LYS A 10 -11.51 16.64 -14.52
CA LYS A 10 -12.94 16.66 -14.17
C LYS A 10 -13.30 15.52 -13.22
N PHE A 11 -12.56 14.42 -13.30
CA PHE A 11 -12.76 13.24 -12.50
C PHE A 11 -11.42 12.73 -11.97
N PRO A 12 -11.40 11.94 -10.87
CA PRO A 12 -10.16 11.42 -10.27
C PRO A 12 -9.25 10.68 -11.24
N GLN A 13 -9.80 9.93 -12.19
CA GLN A 13 -9.01 9.17 -13.18
C GLN A 13 -8.26 10.05 -14.18
N ASP A 14 -8.70 11.29 -14.40
CA ASP A 14 -8.10 12.19 -15.39
C ASP A 14 -6.66 12.57 -15.01
N ILE A 15 -6.32 12.49 -13.71
CA ILE A 15 -4.95 12.75 -13.23
C ILE A 15 -3.92 11.80 -13.87
N PHE A 16 -4.34 10.61 -14.28
CA PHE A 16 -3.47 9.62 -14.93
C PHE A 16 -3.34 9.81 -16.43
N ASN A 17 -4.14 10.71 -17.02
CA ASN A 17 -4.21 10.99 -18.45
C ASN A 17 -4.03 12.49 -18.77
N LEU A 18 -3.21 13.16 -17.97
CA LEU A 18 -2.93 14.60 -18.15
C LEU A 18 -2.23 14.90 -19.49
N ASP A 19 -2.64 15.98 -20.12
CA ASP A 19 -1.91 16.56 -21.27
C ASP A 19 -0.69 17.34 -20.76
N TYR A 20 0.45 16.67 -20.73
CA TYR A 20 1.70 17.26 -20.24
C TYR A 20 2.22 18.40 -21.11
N ASN A 21 1.92 18.42 -22.42
CA ASN A 21 2.30 19.52 -23.30
C ASN A 21 1.54 20.78 -22.94
N LYS A 22 0.24 20.65 -22.69
CA LYS A 22 -0.59 21.74 -22.24
C LYS A 22 -0.18 22.26 -20.86
N ILE A 23 0.19 21.37 -19.93
CA ILE A 23 0.70 21.78 -18.61
C ILE A 23 2.01 22.55 -18.75
N GLN A 24 2.92 22.11 -19.63
CA GLN A 24 4.20 22.78 -19.85
C GLN A 24 4.07 24.20 -20.40
N SER A 25 2.97 24.50 -21.12
CA SER A 25 2.68 25.86 -21.62
C SER A 25 2.10 26.79 -20.56
N LEU A 26 1.79 26.31 -19.35
CA LEU A 26 1.28 27.12 -18.25
C LEU A 26 2.43 27.85 -17.54
N GLU A 27 2.14 29.05 -17.06
CA GLU A 27 3.08 29.84 -16.26
C GLU A 27 3.50 29.06 -14.99
N GLY A 28 4.80 29.06 -14.69
CA GLY A 28 5.37 28.32 -13.54
C GLY A 28 5.63 26.82 -13.80
N TRP A 29 5.27 26.28 -14.98
CA TRP A 29 5.48 24.88 -15.32
C TRP A 29 6.62 24.68 -16.32
N GLY A 30 7.85 24.59 -15.81
CA GLY A 30 9.02 24.25 -16.63
C GLY A 30 9.13 22.74 -16.90
N ASN A 31 10.02 22.39 -17.80
CA ASN A 31 10.28 21.00 -18.26
C ASN A 31 10.55 20.03 -17.10
N LEU A 32 11.34 20.47 -16.10
CA LEU A 32 11.67 19.66 -14.93
C LEU A 32 10.43 19.38 -14.06
N SER A 33 9.58 20.39 -13.84
CA SER A 33 8.34 20.26 -13.04
C SER A 33 7.38 19.27 -13.68
N VAL A 34 7.19 19.37 -15.00
CA VAL A 34 6.32 18.47 -15.78
C VAL A 34 6.87 17.03 -15.76
N THR A 35 8.18 16.86 -15.94
CA THR A 35 8.82 15.55 -15.88
C THR A 35 8.67 14.90 -14.51
N ASN A 36 8.88 15.66 -13.43
CA ASN A 36 8.70 15.20 -12.05
C ASN A 36 7.25 14.82 -11.77
N LEU A 37 6.27 15.64 -12.21
CA LEU A 37 4.85 15.33 -12.08
C LEU A 37 4.50 14.02 -12.78
N ARG A 38 4.92 13.87 -14.04
CA ARG A 38 4.69 12.66 -14.83
C ARG A 38 5.29 11.41 -14.16
N HIS A 39 6.50 11.54 -13.65
CA HIS A 39 7.18 10.46 -12.94
C HIS A 39 6.42 10.09 -11.66
N ALA A 40 6.05 11.08 -10.84
CA ALA A 40 5.30 10.88 -9.60
C ALA A 40 3.95 10.18 -9.84
N ILE A 41 3.20 10.60 -10.88
CA ILE A 41 1.93 9.98 -11.24
C ILE A 41 2.14 8.54 -11.71
N ASN A 42 3.14 8.27 -12.55
CA ASN A 42 3.41 6.93 -13.05
C ASN A 42 3.78 5.96 -11.91
N LEU A 43 4.55 6.40 -10.91
CA LEU A 43 4.86 5.61 -9.72
C LEU A 43 3.60 5.22 -8.92
N LYS A 44 2.54 6.02 -8.97
CA LYS A 44 1.28 5.77 -8.27
C LYS A 44 0.30 4.88 -9.03
N LYS A 45 0.59 4.53 -10.29
CA LYS A 45 -0.24 3.58 -11.05
C LYS A 45 -0.24 2.17 -10.44
N LYS A 46 0.81 1.78 -9.71
CA LYS A 46 0.84 0.55 -8.91
C LYS A 46 0.47 0.88 -7.46
N ILE A 47 -0.68 0.39 -7.00
CA ILE A 47 -1.24 0.73 -5.70
C ILE A 47 -1.69 -0.52 -4.93
N PRO A 48 -1.38 -0.66 -3.62
CA PRO A 48 -1.94 -1.72 -2.78
C PRO A 48 -3.45 -1.59 -2.64
N LEU A 49 -4.16 -2.72 -2.50
CA LEU A 49 -5.63 -2.76 -2.44
C LEU A 49 -6.21 -1.92 -1.29
N ASP A 50 -5.59 -1.92 -0.12
CA ASP A 50 -6.02 -1.11 1.02
C ASP A 50 -5.92 0.40 0.72
N LYS A 51 -4.85 0.82 0.06
CA LYS A 51 -4.66 2.22 -0.37
C LYS A 51 -5.64 2.59 -1.47
N PHE A 52 -5.91 1.68 -2.39
CA PHE A 52 -6.92 1.87 -3.43
C PHE A 52 -8.31 2.09 -2.82
N ILE A 53 -8.75 1.21 -1.91
CA ILE A 53 -10.05 1.34 -1.23
C ILE A 53 -10.13 2.66 -0.45
N TYR A 54 -9.07 3.03 0.30
CA TYR A 54 -9.04 4.28 1.05
C TYR A 54 -9.12 5.51 0.14
N SER A 55 -8.41 5.50 -1.00
CA SER A 55 -8.38 6.62 -1.95
C SER A 55 -9.73 6.90 -2.64
N LEU A 56 -10.65 5.97 -2.63
CA LEU A 56 -12.01 6.17 -3.18
C LEU A 56 -12.86 7.13 -2.35
N GLY A 57 -12.42 7.51 -1.13
CA GLY A 57 -13.12 8.46 -0.29
C GLY A 57 -14.51 7.99 0.20
N ILE A 58 -14.72 6.68 0.33
CA ILE A 58 -15.99 6.14 0.82
C ILE A 58 -16.20 6.64 2.26
N ARG A 59 -17.35 7.28 2.52
CA ARG A 59 -17.66 7.84 3.83
C ARG A 59 -17.52 6.78 4.93
N HIS A 60 -16.98 7.12 6.08
CA HIS A 60 -16.72 6.22 7.23
C HIS A 60 -15.72 5.08 6.96
N ILE A 61 -15.08 5.04 5.79
CA ILE A 61 -14.02 4.08 5.50
C ILE A 61 -12.66 4.79 5.61
N GLY A 62 -12.11 4.80 6.81
CA GLY A 62 -10.74 5.28 7.07
C GLY A 62 -9.68 4.25 6.69
N GLN A 63 -8.40 4.58 6.93
CA GLN A 63 -7.28 3.71 6.56
C GLN A 63 -7.38 2.31 7.20
N GLU A 64 -7.76 2.21 8.47
CA GLU A 64 -7.86 0.92 9.16
C GLU A 64 -9.01 0.07 8.61
N ASN A 65 -10.19 0.67 8.37
CA ASN A 65 -11.30 -0.06 7.75
C ASN A 65 -10.97 -0.52 6.33
N ALA A 66 -10.26 0.31 5.56
CA ALA A 66 -9.78 -0.08 4.23
C ALA A 66 -8.82 -1.28 4.28
N LYS A 67 -7.92 -1.34 5.27
CA LYS A 67 -7.03 -2.50 5.49
C LYS A 67 -7.82 -3.77 5.86
N LEU A 68 -8.81 -3.66 6.75
CA LEU A 68 -9.65 -4.78 7.15
C LEU A 68 -10.41 -5.36 5.94
N ILE A 69 -11.04 -4.47 5.16
CA ILE A 69 -11.77 -4.83 3.94
C ILE A 69 -10.82 -5.46 2.91
N ALA A 70 -9.65 -4.87 2.68
CA ALA A 70 -8.66 -5.39 1.75
C ALA A 70 -8.17 -6.80 2.15
N ARG A 71 -7.89 -7.03 3.42
CA ARG A 71 -7.49 -8.35 3.95
C ARG A 71 -8.59 -9.41 3.77
N HIS A 72 -9.84 -9.04 3.97
CA HIS A 72 -10.97 -9.94 3.79
C HIS A 72 -11.20 -10.28 2.32
N LEU A 73 -11.19 -9.28 1.45
CA LEU A 73 -11.49 -9.45 0.01
C LEU A 73 -10.31 -9.96 -0.80
N LYS A 74 -9.08 -9.71 -0.35
CA LYS A 74 -7.81 -10.17 -0.93
C LYS A 74 -7.47 -9.60 -2.32
N SER A 75 -8.45 -9.27 -3.16
CA SER A 75 -8.24 -8.81 -4.53
C SER A 75 -9.16 -7.66 -4.93
N SER A 76 -8.70 -6.83 -5.88
CA SER A 76 -9.53 -5.78 -6.49
C SER A 76 -10.75 -6.36 -7.21
N THR A 77 -10.60 -7.51 -7.84
CA THR A 77 -11.72 -8.23 -8.47
C THR A 77 -12.83 -8.54 -7.48
N ASN A 78 -12.50 -9.01 -6.27
CA ASN A 78 -13.48 -9.26 -5.23
C ASN A 78 -14.10 -7.97 -4.71
N PHE A 79 -13.32 -6.89 -4.58
CA PHE A 79 -13.84 -5.58 -4.21
C PHE A 79 -14.84 -5.07 -5.26
N LEU A 80 -14.55 -5.18 -6.55
CA LEU A 80 -15.46 -4.81 -7.63
C LEU A 80 -16.75 -5.63 -7.66
N LYS A 81 -16.69 -6.88 -7.21
CA LYS A 81 -17.90 -7.74 -7.10
C LYS A 81 -18.82 -7.38 -5.95
N LEU A 82 -18.45 -6.48 -5.04
CA LEU A 82 -19.29 -6.03 -3.92
C LEU A 82 -20.58 -5.32 -4.37
N PHE A 83 -20.61 -4.76 -5.60
CA PHE A 83 -21.83 -4.14 -6.11
C PHE A 83 -23.03 -5.12 -6.21
N LYS A 84 -22.79 -6.43 -6.22
CA LYS A 84 -23.84 -7.44 -6.06
C LYS A 84 -24.29 -7.46 -4.59
N LYS A 85 -25.52 -7.04 -4.31
CA LYS A 85 -26.08 -6.81 -2.95
C LYS A 85 -25.71 -7.86 -1.89
N LYS A 86 -25.72 -9.16 -2.25
CA LYS A 86 -25.36 -10.25 -1.32
C LYS A 86 -23.91 -10.22 -0.84
N ASN A 87 -22.99 -9.62 -1.60
CA ASN A 87 -21.58 -9.64 -1.26
C ASN A 87 -21.21 -8.55 -0.25
N ILE A 88 -21.94 -7.42 -0.20
CA ILE A 88 -21.67 -6.34 0.75
C ILE A 88 -22.03 -6.78 2.17
N GLU A 89 -23.09 -7.55 2.34
CA GLU A 89 -23.51 -8.05 3.66
C GLU A 89 -22.47 -8.95 4.31
N ASN A 90 -21.67 -9.67 3.53
CA ASN A 90 -20.58 -10.50 4.05
C ASN A 90 -19.49 -9.69 4.78
N LEU A 91 -19.42 -8.38 4.53
CA LEU A 91 -18.47 -7.51 5.25
C LEU A 91 -18.86 -7.31 6.73
N SER A 92 -20.12 -7.59 7.13
CA SER A 92 -20.55 -7.55 8.53
C SER A 92 -19.84 -8.58 9.41
N ASN A 93 -19.24 -9.62 8.80
CA ASN A 93 -18.47 -10.64 9.52
C ASN A 93 -17.03 -10.18 9.85
N ILE A 94 -16.64 -8.96 9.41
CA ILE A 94 -15.32 -8.40 9.68
C ILE A 94 -15.40 -7.62 10.99
N ASP A 95 -14.63 -8.04 12.01
CA ASP A 95 -14.49 -7.27 13.24
C ASP A 95 -13.97 -5.86 12.93
N GLY A 96 -14.66 -4.83 13.46
CA GLY A 96 -14.39 -3.41 13.18
C GLY A 96 -15.14 -2.83 11.97
N ILE A 97 -15.95 -3.61 11.24
CA ILE A 97 -16.83 -3.12 10.17
C ILE A 97 -18.29 -3.23 10.64
N GLY A 98 -18.86 -2.11 11.04
CA GLY A 98 -20.23 -2.04 11.55
C GLY A 98 -21.27 -1.62 10.50
N PRO A 99 -22.55 -1.49 10.90
CA PRO A 99 -23.65 -1.11 10.01
C PRO A 99 -23.42 0.20 9.26
N THR A 100 -22.80 1.19 9.90
CA THR A 100 -22.51 2.50 9.31
C THR A 100 -21.57 2.39 8.10
N GLN A 101 -20.49 1.60 8.23
CA GLN A 101 -19.54 1.35 7.15
C GLN A 101 -20.19 0.58 6.01
N ILE A 102 -21.01 -0.43 6.33
CA ILE A 102 -21.74 -1.22 5.33
C ILE A 102 -22.70 -0.35 4.55
N HIS A 103 -23.45 0.53 5.24
CA HIS A 103 -24.36 1.47 4.58
C HIS A 103 -23.61 2.40 3.63
N SER A 104 -22.51 2.99 4.08
CA SER A 104 -21.67 3.87 3.24
C SER A 104 -21.10 3.16 2.01
N ILE A 105 -20.71 1.89 2.14
CA ILE A 105 -20.25 1.09 0.99
C ILE A 105 -21.42 0.82 0.03
N LYS A 106 -22.62 0.49 0.55
CA LYS A 106 -23.84 0.33 -0.29
C LYS A 106 -24.15 1.60 -1.08
N ASP A 107 -24.15 2.75 -0.42
CA ASP A 107 -24.42 4.04 -1.05
C ASP A 107 -23.38 4.37 -2.13
N PHE A 108 -22.09 4.11 -1.85
CA PHE A 108 -21.04 4.29 -2.83
C PHE A 108 -21.27 3.46 -4.11
N PHE A 109 -21.62 2.19 -3.96
CA PHE A 109 -21.87 1.29 -5.10
C PHE A 109 -23.23 1.50 -5.78
N LEU A 110 -24.19 2.16 -5.14
CA LEU A 110 -25.45 2.55 -5.77
C LEU A 110 -25.29 3.80 -6.67
N ASN A 111 -24.27 4.59 -6.45
CA ASN A 111 -24.03 5.80 -7.23
C ASN A 111 -23.34 5.46 -8.57
N LYS A 112 -24.07 5.71 -9.68
CA LYS A 112 -23.58 5.43 -11.04
C LYS A 112 -22.29 6.18 -11.39
N SER A 113 -22.12 7.43 -10.90
CA SER A 113 -20.90 8.20 -11.13
C SER A 113 -19.69 7.55 -10.44
N ASN A 114 -19.85 7.08 -9.20
CA ASN A 114 -18.80 6.36 -8.49
C ASN A 114 -18.40 5.06 -9.21
N LEU A 115 -19.40 4.31 -9.72
CA LEU A 115 -19.14 3.08 -10.49
C LEU A 115 -18.34 3.37 -11.77
N LYS A 116 -18.67 4.47 -12.46
CA LYS A 116 -17.93 4.88 -13.66
C LYS A 116 -16.47 5.23 -13.31
N VAL A 117 -16.24 6.05 -12.29
CA VAL A 117 -14.90 6.40 -11.81
C VAL A 117 -14.12 5.14 -11.40
N LEU A 118 -14.75 4.26 -10.62
CA LEU A 118 -14.14 3.00 -10.16
C LEU A 118 -13.74 2.09 -11.34
N SER A 119 -14.60 1.97 -12.35
CA SER A 119 -14.31 1.21 -13.56
C SER A 119 -13.12 1.78 -14.34
N GLU A 120 -13.06 3.10 -14.53
CA GLU A 120 -11.95 3.74 -15.23
C GLU A 120 -10.63 3.64 -14.44
N LEU A 121 -10.66 3.87 -13.14
CA LEU A 121 -9.49 3.69 -12.28
C LEU A 121 -8.96 2.25 -12.33
N ASN A 122 -9.84 1.26 -12.34
CA ASN A 122 -9.43 -0.15 -12.40
C ASN A 122 -8.79 -0.56 -13.75
N LYS A 123 -9.07 0.17 -14.83
CA LYS A 123 -8.39 -0.03 -16.13
C LYS A 123 -6.98 0.56 -16.14
N ILE A 124 -6.79 1.68 -15.42
CA ILE A 124 -5.55 2.48 -15.42
C ILE A 124 -4.56 1.97 -14.38
N LEU A 125 -5.07 1.58 -13.21
CA LEU A 125 -4.25 1.23 -12.04
C LEU A 125 -3.96 -0.27 -11.99
N SER A 126 -2.72 -0.61 -11.68
CA SER A 126 -2.33 -1.95 -11.28
C SER A 126 -2.55 -2.10 -9.76
N VAL A 127 -3.75 -2.54 -9.37
CA VAL A 127 -4.06 -2.76 -7.96
C VAL A 127 -3.42 -4.07 -7.49
N VAL A 128 -2.46 -3.95 -6.58
CA VAL A 128 -1.76 -5.10 -6.00
C VAL A 128 -2.69 -5.77 -4.99
N ASN A 129 -2.98 -7.04 -5.22
CA ASN A 129 -3.79 -7.85 -4.32
C ASN A 129 -3.11 -7.99 -2.96
N VAL A 130 -3.92 -8.14 -1.90
CA VAL A 130 -3.37 -8.48 -0.58
C VAL A 130 -2.82 -9.90 -0.68
N VAL A 131 -1.52 -10.02 -0.58
CA VAL A 131 -0.90 -11.33 -0.42
C VAL A 131 -1.33 -11.83 0.96
N THR A 132 -2.10 -12.90 0.99
CA THR A 132 -2.43 -13.58 2.24
C THR A 132 -1.13 -14.04 2.86
N LEU A 133 -0.86 -13.55 4.06
CA LEU A 133 0.22 -14.07 4.87
C LEU A 133 0.05 -15.60 4.89
N ASN A 134 0.96 -16.30 4.25
CA ASN A 134 1.03 -17.73 4.42
C ASN A 134 1.35 -17.96 5.90
N ASN A 135 0.42 -18.48 6.69
CA ASN A 135 0.67 -18.77 8.11
C ASN A 135 1.84 -19.77 8.32
N ASN A 136 2.39 -20.30 7.23
CA ASN A 136 3.52 -21.21 7.18
C ASN A 136 4.70 -20.64 6.36
N GLY A 137 4.82 -19.30 6.23
CA GLY A 137 5.97 -18.68 5.58
C GLY A 137 7.27 -19.00 6.31
N ILE A 138 8.39 -18.99 5.59
CA ILE A 138 9.74 -19.36 6.10
C ILE A 138 10.23 -18.48 7.24
N LEU A 139 9.64 -17.28 7.42
CA LEU A 139 9.95 -16.35 8.49
C LEU A 139 8.92 -16.41 9.64
N LYS A 140 8.12 -17.47 9.69
CA LYS A 140 7.13 -17.65 10.75
C LYS A 140 7.79 -17.55 12.12
N ASP A 141 7.11 -16.88 13.04
CA ASP A 141 7.53 -16.62 14.42
C ASP A 141 8.83 -15.83 14.58
N LYS A 142 9.37 -15.24 13.50
CA LYS A 142 10.52 -14.36 13.53
C LYS A 142 10.10 -12.90 13.50
N THR A 143 10.82 -12.07 14.27
CA THR A 143 10.60 -10.65 14.37
C THR A 143 11.79 -9.88 13.80
N PHE A 144 11.48 -8.82 13.06
CA PHE A 144 12.46 -8.04 12.31
C PHE A 144 12.32 -6.55 12.60
N MET A 145 13.44 -5.85 12.55
CA MET A 145 13.49 -4.40 12.55
C MET A 145 14.48 -3.93 11.48
N LEU A 146 14.18 -2.82 10.82
CA LEU A 146 15.05 -2.22 9.80
C LEU A 146 15.66 -0.92 10.30
N THR A 147 16.97 -0.73 10.02
CA THR A 147 17.69 0.52 10.30
C THR A 147 18.63 0.83 9.15
N GLY A 148 18.76 2.13 8.79
CA GLY A 148 19.52 2.56 7.62
C GLY A 148 18.72 2.47 6.32
N LYS A 149 19.33 2.87 5.19
CA LYS A 149 18.78 2.83 3.84
C LYS A 149 19.18 1.52 3.17
N LEU A 150 18.22 0.75 2.69
CA LEU A 150 18.47 -0.43 1.87
C LEU A 150 18.82 0.01 0.43
N ASP A 151 19.67 -0.77 -0.24
CA ASP A 151 20.20 -0.41 -1.56
C ASP A 151 19.40 -1.03 -2.72
N LYS A 152 18.97 -2.29 -2.60
CA LYS A 152 18.31 -3.06 -3.67
C LYS A 152 16.80 -2.96 -3.64
N ILE A 153 16.22 -2.83 -2.44
CA ILE A 153 14.76 -2.74 -2.25
C ILE A 153 14.43 -1.58 -1.32
N SER A 154 13.23 -1.02 -1.49
CA SER A 154 12.73 -0.01 -0.56
C SER A 154 12.42 -0.61 0.81
N ARG A 155 12.42 0.23 1.84
CA ARG A 155 12.00 -0.20 3.18
C ARG A 155 10.58 -0.75 3.22
N ALA A 156 9.69 -0.23 2.37
CA ALA A 156 8.32 -0.71 2.25
C ALA A 156 8.26 -2.11 1.63
N GLU A 157 9.07 -2.36 0.60
CA GLU A 157 9.20 -3.67 -0.03
C GLU A 157 9.79 -4.70 0.93
N ALA A 158 10.88 -4.35 1.65
CA ALA A 158 11.46 -5.25 2.66
C ALA A 158 10.44 -5.66 3.73
N LYS A 159 9.66 -4.69 4.25
CA LYS A 159 8.58 -4.98 5.20
C LYS A 159 7.53 -5.94 4.59
N SER A 160 7.09 -5.64 3.37
CA SER A 160 6.11 -6.48 2.68
C SER A 160 6.62 -7.90 2.47
N LEU A 161 7.88 -8.08 2.05
CA LEU A 161 8.50 -9.40 1.86
C LEU A 161 8.57 -10.19 3.17
N ILE A 162 8.92 -9.53 4.28
CA ILE A 162 8.97 -10.17 5.60
C ILE A 162 7.57 -10.60 6.02
N GLU A 163 6.57 -9.72 5.91
CA GLU A 163 5.19 -10.00 6.31
C GLU A 163 4.54 -11.08 5.44
N ILE A 164 4.78 -11.08 4.12
CA ILE A 164 4.31 -12.12 3.19
C ILE A 164 4.85 -13.50 3.60
N ASN A 165 6.07 -13.54 4.11
CA ASN A 165 6.70 -14.77 4.57
C ASN A 165 6.45 -15.06 6.06
N SER A 166 5.40 -14.51 6.65
CA SER A 166 4.95 -14.71 8.04
C SER A 166 5.84 -14.12 9.13
N GLY A 167 6.85 -13.31 8.77
CA GLY A 167 7.65 -12.54 9.71
C GLY A 167 6.89 -11.34 10.25
N LYS A 168 7.26 -10.87 11.44
CA LYS A 168 6.66 -9.70 12.10
C LYS A 168 7.64 -8.54 12.10
N ILE A 169 7.15 -7.32 11.82
CA ILE A 169 7.94 -6.09 11.92
C ILE A 169 7.65 -5.42 13.26
N ILE A 170 8.71 -5.06 13.99
CA ILE A 170 8.61 -4.25 15.21
C ILE A 170 9.39 -2.93 15.06
N SER A 171 9.01 -1.94 15.85
CA SER A 171 9.55 -0.57 15.75
C SER A 171 10.71 -0.29 16.71
N ASN A 172 10.86 -1.10 17.75
CA ASN A 172 11.84 -0.89 18.81
C ASN A 172 12.76 -2.11 18.99
N VAL A 173 14.03 -1.85 19.34
CA VAL A 173 14.97 -2.91 19.75
C VAL A 173 14.62 -3.34 21.17
N ASN A 174 14.20 -4.59 21.33
CA ASN A 174 13.87 -5.20 22.62
C ASN A 174 14.11 -6.73 22.54
N LYS A 175 13.96 -7.44 23.67
CA LYS A 175 14.18 -8.90 23.77
C LYS A 175 13.30 -9.77 22.83
N LYS A 176 12.25 -9.17 22.21
CA LYS A 176 11.38 -9.88 21.25
C LYS A 176 11.89 -9.75 19.81
N LEU A 177 12.97 -8.99 19.56
CA LEU A 177 13.55 -8.82 18.23
C LEU A 177 14.52 -9.96 17.95
N ASP A 178 14.29 -10.71 16.87
CA ASP A 178 15.21 -11.76 16.42
C ASP A 178 16.30 -11.21 15.50
N TYR A 179 15.93 -10.30 14.57
CA TYR A 179 16.83 -9.81 13.54
C TYR A 179 16.76 -8.30 13.40
N LEU A 180 17.93 -7.63 13.50
CA LEU A 180 18.09 -6.23 13.09
C LEU A 180 18.69 -6.18 11.68
N ILE A 181 17.90 -5.75 10.70
CA ILE A 181 18.34 -5.59 9.31
C ILE A 181 18.98 -4.20 9.16
N THR A 182 20.22 -4.17 8.70
CA THR A 182 21.00 -2.95 8.52
C THR A 182 21.22 -2.64 7.04
N GLY A 183 20.93 -1.41 6.65
CA GLY A 183 21.33 -0.82 5.37
C GLY A 183 22.43 0.21 5.53
N ALA A 184 22.63 1.08 4.55
CA ALA A 184 23.59 2.17 4.61
C ALA A 184 23.23 3.19 5.71
N LYS A 185 24.24 3.70 6.42
CA LYS A 185 24.12 4.68 7.51
C LYS A 185 23.08 4.25 8.57
N PRO A 186 23.23 3.08 9.20
CA PRO A 186 22.30 2.63 10.22
C PRO A 186 22.47 3.48 11.50
N THR A 187 21.43 3.54 12.32
CA THR A 187 21.46 4.29 13.59
C THR A 187 22.32 3.57 14.62
N ASN A 188 23.43 4.15 15.04
CA ASN A 188 24.36 3.56 16.01
C ASN A 188 23.70 3.11 17.31
N LYS A 189 22.79 3.91 17.87
CA LYS A 189 22.01 3.56 19.08
C LYS A 189 21.30 2.22 18.93
N LYS A 190 20.71 1.93 17.75
CA LYS A 190 20.01 0.69 17.49
C LYS A 190 20.96 -0.51 17.36
N ILE A 191 22.13 -0.31 16.74
CA ILE A 191 23.17 -1.33 16.63
C ILE A 191 23.71 -1.70 18.02
N MET A 192 24.02 -0.70 18.85
CA MET A 192 24.52 -0.95 20.21
C MET A 192 23.49 -1.69 21.04
N ALA A 193 22.24 -1.23 21.06
CA ALA A 193 21.17 -1.92 21.77
C ALA A 193 20.94 -3.37 21.29
N ALA A 194 21.07 -3.63 20.00
CA ALA A 194 20.95 -4.98 19.45
C ALA A 194 22.13 -5.87 19.91
N LYS A 195 23.36 -5.34 19.93
CA LYS A 195 24.55 -6.05 20.44
C LYS A 195 24.42 -6.39 21.93
N GLU A 196 23.99 -5.42 22.75
CA GLU A 196 23.76 -5.63 24.19
C GLU A 196 22.74 -6.75 24.46
N LEU A 197 21.69 -6.80 23.66
CA LEU A 197 20.63 -7.83 23.76
C LEU A 197 20.97 -9.11 22.99
N ARG A 198 22.17 -9.23 22.38
CA ARG A 198 22.63 -10.36 21.56
C ARG A 198 21.67 -10.69 20.41
N ILE A 199 21.02 -9.65 19.84
CA ILE A 199 20.14 -9.77 18.69
C ILE A 199 20.99 -9.95 17.44
N GLN A 200 20.56 -10.84 16.55
CA GLN A 200 21.29 -11.10 15.30
C GLN A 200 21.16 -9.88 14.36
N ILE A 201 22.32 -9.32 13.99
CA ILE A 201 22.39 -8.21 13.02
C ILE A 201 22.71 -8.81 11.65
N ILE A 202 21.84 -8.53 10.67
CA ILE A 202 21.96 -9.02 9.29
C ILE A 202 21.91 -7.84 8.30
N ASN A 203 22.43 -8.06 7.10
CA ASN A 203 22.32 -7.09 6.02
C ASN A 203 21.19 -7.45 5.04
N GLU A 204 20.98 -6.62 4.03
CA GLU A 204 19.94 -6.83 3.00
C GLU A 204 20.14 -8.14 2.22
N ASN A 205 21.39 -8.50 1.89
CA ASN A 205 21.67 -9.75 1.17
C ASN A 205 21.35 -10.97 2.02
N ASP A 206 21.58 -10.93 3.32
CA ASP A 206 21.25 -12.01 4.24
C ASP A 206 19.72 -12.19 4.34
N LEU A 207 18.97 -11.11 4.40
CA LEU A 207 17.51 -11.16 4.30
C LEU A 207 17.07 -11.84 3.00
N MET A 208 17.64 -11.44 1.87
CA MET A 208 17.30 -12.04 0.58
C MET A 208 17.66 -13.52 0.50
N LYS A 209 18.80 -13.94 1.08
CA LYS A 209 19.15 -15.36 1.21
C LYS A 209 18.16 -16.13 2.07
N MET A 210 17.68 -15.54 3.17
CA MET A 210 16.65 -16.15 4.01
C MET A 210 15.35 -16.37 3.23
N LEU A 211 14.98 -15.42 2.38
CA LEU A 211 13.77 -15.49 1.56
C LEU A 211 13.89 -16.47 0.39
N ASN A 212 15.11 -16.65 -0.18
CA ASN A 212 15.36 -17.55 -1.33
C ASN A 212 15.64 -19.00 -0.96
N LYS A 213 15.79 -19.35 0.32
CA LYS A 213 16.00 -20.76 0.77
C LYS A 213 14.76 -21.64 0.64
N ALA A 214 13.66 -21.13 0.05
CA ALA A 214 12.40 -21.85 -0.13
C ALA A 214 12.07 -22.15 -1.60
N GLY A 215 13.05 -22.06 -2.53
CA GLY A 215 12.94 -22.42 -3.94
C GLY A 215 13.82 -23.61 -4.28
#